data_6ccfbaa1474cd660195a19af8d933473
#
_entry.id   6ccfbaa1474cd660195a19af8d933473
#
_cell.length_a   1.000
_cell.length_b   1.000
_cell.length_c   1.000
_cell.angle_alpha   90.00
_cell.angle_beta   90.00
_cell.angle_gamma   90.00
#
_symmetry.space_group_name_H-M   'P 1'
#
loop_
_entity.id
_entity.type
_entity.pdbx_description
1 polymer ?
#
loop_
_entity_poly.entity_id
_entity_poly.type
_entity_poly.pdbx_seq_one_letter_code
_entity_poly.pdbx_strand_id
1 'polypeptide(L)'
;MLEAEDKSFIPLNAAEGAGRSAWVLGLGASGRAAAQYLNDHGWRVHAFDTREAPAGLDAFCKAVPGCEMTLGGFPETTAPGVELVVMSPGVSPYFGAAASVCASARKAGIPIVGEIELFAQELAYLKRTQGYAPKVIGITGTNGKTTTTTLTTKMAAAAGLYAVAAGNIGPNAVAELSKAEAAGALPDIWVLELSSFQLETTHTLNCTSAALLNITEDHLDWHGSIEAYAHAKGRIFAPDTVRVVNREDPLVMAELEKADDREQSAARCFTFGATKPQNEGELGLKMAAHASQGYWLGLRDQMEVDVLFLPEFELLIRGRHNAMNALAALGLITGAGIETRPAIGVLRTYRGEPHRVELVRTIEGRDFIDDSKGTNVGAVAAAVRGLAAQGRRILILMGGDGKV
;
A
#
# COMPACT_ATOMS: atom_id res chain seq x y z
N MET A 1 6.19 25.40 0.71
CA MET A 1 7.58 25.13 1.16
C MET A 1 7.49 23.82 1.93
N LEU A 2 7.78 22.71 1.27
CA LEU A 2 7.95 21.43 1.94
C LEU A 2 9.31 21.54 2.65
N GLU A 3 9.28 21.68 3.96
CA GLU A 3 10.48 21.73 4.79
C GLU A 3 11.22 20.39 4.67
N ALA A 4 12.55 20.49 4.73
CA ALA A 4 13.45 19.35 4.67
C ALA A 4 12.99 18.23 5.63
N GLU A 5 13.02 16.99 5.15
CA GLU A 5 12.76 15.80 5.97
C GLU A 5 13.54 15.93 7.28
N ASP A 6 12.83 15.86 8.39
CA ASP A 6 13.43 15.90 9.72
C ASP A 6 14.25 14.61 9.91
N LYS A 7 15.56 14.73 9.63
CA LYS A 7 16.53 13.65 9.83
C LYS A 7 16.72 13.25 11.31
N SER A 8 15.95 13.87 12.21
CA SER A 8 16.02 13.64 13.67
C SER A 8 14.91 12.70 14.19
N PHE A 9 14.10 12.05 13.32
CA PHE A 9 13.13 11.08 13.79
C PHE A 9 13.84 9.90 14.45
N ILE A 10 13.90 9.91 15.78
CA ILE A 10 14.32 8.76 16.57
C ILE A 10 13.05 7.96 16.83
N PRO A 11 12.89 6.77 16.24
CA PRO A 11 11.72 5.96 16.49
C PRO A 11 11.64 5.65 17.98
N LEU A 12 10.57 6.09 18.64
CA LEU A 12 10.21 5.59 19.94
C LEU A 12 9.87 4.12 19.76
N ASN A 13 10.52 3.25 20.53
CA ASN A 13 10.15 1.83 20.49
C ASN A 13 8.75 1.66 21.10
N ALA A 14 7.74 1.60 20.23
CA ALA A 14 6.34 1.50 20.65
C ALA A 14 6.05 0.20 21.43
N ALA A 15 6.85 -0.85 21.21
CA ALA A 15 6.78 -2.10 21.95
C ALA A 15 7.27 -2.00 23.42
N GLU A 16 7.92 -0.90 23.80
CA GLU A 16 8.44 -0.66 25.16
C GLU A 16 7.72 0.53 25.81
N GLY A 17 6.39 0.46 25.91
CA GLY A 17 5.52 1.56 26.28
C GLY A 17 5.21 1.74 27.76
N ALA A 18 5.71 0.88 28.66
CA ALA A 18 5.31 0.84 30.06
C ALA A 18 5.35 2.21 30.78
N GLY A 19 4.17 2.72 31.13
CA GLY A 19 4.00 4.01 31.82
C GLY A 19 4.08 5.26 30.96
N ARG A 20 4.36 5.14 29.65
CA ARG A 20 4.42 6.22 28.67
C ARG A 20 3.01 6.64 28.22
N SER A 21 2.87 7.82 27.64
CA SER A 21 1.58 8.38 27.23
C SER A 21 1.52 8.61 25.72
N ALA A 22 0.45 8.10 25.10
CA ALA A 22 0.19 8.26 23.69
C ALA A 22 -1.20 8.83 23.41
N TRP A 23 -1.32 9.67 22.41
CA TRP A 23 -2.58 10.16 21.88
C TRP A 23 -2.91 9.47 20.56
N VAL A 24 -4.17 9.07 20.37
CA VAL A 24 -4.68 8.46 19.14
C VAL A 24 -5.74 9.37 18.56
N LEU A 25 -5.51 9.90 17.35
CA LEU A 25 -6.40 10.82 16.66
C LEU A 25 -7.20 10.08 15.57
N GLY A 26 -8.51 9.90 15.81
CA GLY A 26 -9.46 9.19 14.99
C GLY A 26 -9.70 7.76 15.45
N LEU A 27 -10.97 7.42 15.71
CA LEU A 27 -11.44 6.13 16.25
C LEU A 27 -11.95 5.18 15.16
N GLY A 28 -11.41 5.29 13.94
CA GLY A 28 -11.65 4.33 12.86
C GLY A 28 -10.94 2.99 13.11
N ALA A 29 -11.03 2.07 12.14
CA ALA A 29 -10.40 0.75 12.26
C ALA A 29 -8.90 0.81 12.58
N SER A 30 -8.15 1.69 11.92
CA SER A 30 -6.70 1.87 12.15
C SER A 30 -6.40 2.48 13.52
N GLY A 31 -7.19 3.50 13.94
CA GLY A 31 -7.01 4.10 15.27
C GLY A 31 -7.30 3.10 16.39
N ARG A 32 -8.33 2.26 16.23
CA ARG A 32 -8.62 1.18 17.18
C ARG A 32 -7.49 0.16 17.26
N ALA A 33 -6.98 -0.30 16.13
CA ALA A 33 -5.87 -1.25 16.09
C ALA A 33 -4.62 -0.67 16.77
N ALA A 34 -4.29 0.59 16.48
CA ALA A 34 -3.18 1.29 17.09
C ALA A 34 -3.37 1.48 18.60
N ALA A 35 -4.55 1.91 19.05
CA ALA A 35 -4.85 2.09 20.47
C ALA A 35 -4.77 0.78 21.24
N GLN A 36 -5.30 -0.32 20.69
CA GLN A 36 -5.21 -1.64 21.29
C GLN A 36 -3.76 -2.09 21.41
N TYR A 37 -2.99 -2.02 20.31
CA TYR A 37 -1.56 -2.36 20.30
C TYR A 37 -0.79 -1.59 21.39
N LEU A 38 -0.97 -0.27 21.46
CA LEU A 38 -0.30 0.56 22.47
C LEU A 38 -0.71 0.19 23.89
N ASN A 39 -2.00 -0.04 24.14
CA ASN A 39 -2.50 -0.47 25.45
C ASN A 39 -1.90 -1.82 25.89
N ASP A 40 -1.81 -2.77 24.96
CA ASP A 40 -1.26 -4.10 25.20
C ASP A 40 0.25 -4.03 25.52
N HIS A 41 0.94 -2.98 25.03
CA HIS A 41 2.34 -2.67 25.34
C HIS A 41 2.53 -1.69 26.50
N GLY A 42 1.50 -1.46 27.31
CA GLY A 42 1.57 -0.70 28.56
C GLY A 42 1.54 0.82 28.43
N TRP A 43 1.19 1.35 27.24
CA TRP A 43 0.99 2.78 27.07
C TRP A 43 -0.32 3.24 27.72
N ARG A 44 -0.30 4.42 28.30
CA ARG A 44 -1.53 5.14 28.68
C ARG A 44 -2.06 5.85 27.43
N VAL A 45 -3.17 5.35 26.90
CA VAL A 45 -3.76 5.85 25.65
C VAL A 45 -4.88 6.83 25.96
N HIS A 46 -4.84 8.03 25.35
CA HIS A 46 -5.97 8.95 25.28
C HIS A 46 -6.39 9.05 23.79
N ALA A 47 -7.61 8.71 23.50
CA ALA A 47 -8.14 8.65 22.14
C ALA A 47 -9.11 9.81 21.86
N PHE A 48 -9.05 10.37 20.67
CA PHE A 48 -9.84 11.53 20.24
C PHE A 48 -10.55 11.26 18.92
N ASP A 49 -11.77 11.79 18.77
CA ASP A 49 -12.48 11.80 17.47
C ASP A 49 -13.25 13.12 17.31
N THR A 50 -13.32 13.62 16.08
CA THR A 50 -14.08 14.86 15.77
C THR A 50 -15.58 14.65 15.81
N ARG A 51 -16.04 13.42 15.71
CA ARG A 51 -17.46 13.03 15.80
C ARG A 51 -17.84 12.79 17.26
N GLU A 52 -19.05 13.20 17.64
CA GLU A 52 -19.60 12.93 18.98
C GLU A 52 -19.98 11.44 19.16
N ALA A 53 -20.34 10.77 18.06
CA ALA A 53 -20.71 9.35 18.06
C ALA A 53 -20.06 8.64 16.84
N PRO A 54 -18.75 8.37 16.86
CA PRO A 54 -18.08 7.69 15.75
C PRO A 54 -18.61 6.26 15.59
N ALA A 55 -18.77 5.84 14.34
CA ALA A 55 -19.14 4.46 14.03
C ALA A 55 -18.08 3.50 14.62
N GLY A 56 -18.52 2.47 15.33
CA GLY A 56 -17.62 1.49 15.97
C GLY A 56 -17.10 1.88 17.35
N LEU A 57 -17.66 2.92 17.99
CA LEU A 57 -17.28 3.32 19.36
C LEU A 57 -17.39 2.16 20.35
N ASP A 58 -18.47 1.38 20.33
CA ASP A 58 -18.66 0.20 21.20
C ASP A 58 -17.55 -0.85 20.98
N ALA A 59 -17.14 -1.04 19.72
CA ALA A 59 -16.05 -1.96 19.39
C ALA A 59 -14.69 -1.42 19.89
N PHE A 60 -14.49 -0.10 19.88
CA PHE A 60 -13.31 0.55 20.45
C PHE A 60 -13.25 0.36 21.96
N CYS A 61 -14.34 0.67 22.69
CA CYS A 61 -14.41 0.52 24.14
C CYS A 61 -14.17 -0.93 24.61
N LYS A 62 -14.62 -1.91 23.80
CA LYS A 62 -14.36 -3.33 24.08
C LYS A 62 -12.89 -3.72 23.83
N ALA A 63 -12.26 -3.14 22.81
CA ALA A 63 -10.88 -3.46 22.45
C ALA A 63 -9.86 -2.80 23.41
N VAL A 64 -10.18 -1.61 23.93
CA VAL A 64 -9.29 -0.83 24.82
C VAL A 64 -10.05 -0.42 26.07
N PRO A 65 -10.32 -1.35 27.01
CA PRO A 65 -11.08 -1.05 28.22
C PRO A 65 -10.36 0.00 29.09
N GLY A 66 -11.11 1.00 29.54
CA GLY A 66 -10.57 2.07 30.40
C GLY A 66 -9.72 3.13 29.69
N CYS A 67 -9.67 3.11 28.36
CA CYS A 67 -9.04 4.18 27.58
C CYS A 67 -9.77 5.51 27.81
N GLU A 68 -9.02 6.57 28.11
CA GLU A 68 -9.56 7.93 28.12
C GLU A 68 -9.97 8.35 26.72
N MET A 69 -11.14 8.98 26.58
CA MET A 69 -11.65 9.41 25.28
C MET A 69 -12.20 10.82 25.33
N THR A 70 -11.93 11.61 24.28
CA THR A 70 -12.55 12.91 24.04
C THR A 70 -13.19 12.87 22.66
N LEU A 71 -14.50 13.12 22.60
CA LEU A 71 -15.31 13.13 21.38
C LEU A 71 -15.76 14.54 21.04
N GLY A 72 -16.06 14.80 19.76
CA GLY A 72 -16.52 16.09 19.24
C GLY A 72 -15.40 17.08 18.88
N GLY A 73 -14.11 16.65 18.93
CA GLY A 73 -13.00 17.51 18.54
C GLY A 73 -11.63 16.96 18.85
N PHE A 74 -10.61 17.62 18.31
CA PHE A 74 -9.21 17.39 18.69
C PHE A 74 -8.72 18.59 19.53
N PRO A 75 -7.75 18.37 20.45
CA PRO A 75 -7.12 19.45 21.16
C PRO A 75 -6.30 20.35 20.22
N GLU A 76 -6.12 21.61 20.56
CA GLU A 76 -5.30 22.55 19.79
C GLU A 76 -3.78 22.30 19.99
N THR A 77 -3.42 21.85 21.18
CA THR A 77 -2.01 21.63 21.58
C THR A 77 -1.86 20.31 22.29
N THR A 78 -0.65 19.73 22.23
CA THR A 78 -0.32 18.53 23.01
C THR A 78 -0.20 18.86 24.50
N ALA A 79 -0.66 17.94 25.35
CA ALA A 79 -0.49 18.08 26.80
C ALA A 79 0.95 17.71 27.23
N PRO A 80 1.43 18.24 28.37
CA PRO A 80 2.68 17.80 28.96
C PRO A 80 2.70 16.28 29.23
N GLY A 81 3.81 15.63 28.91
CA GLY A 81 3.99 14.20 29.12
C GLY A 81 3.45 13.30 28.01
N VAL A 82 2.88 13.83 26.95
CA VAL A 82 2.58 13.07 25.73
C VAL A 82 3.88 12.82 24.98
N GLU A 83 4.13 11.55 24.65
CA GLU A 83 5.37 11.13 24.00
C GLU A 83 5.16 10.61 22.58
N LEU A 84 3.92 10.32 22.19
CA LEU A 84 3.57 9.79 20.88
C LEU A 84 2.19 10.29 20.44
N VAL A 85 2.06 10.69 19.18
CA VAL A 85 0.77 10.95 18.54
C VAL A 85 0.58 9.97 17.40
N VAL A 86 -0.51 9.18 17.45
CA VAL A 86 -0.86 8.24 16.40
C VAL A 86 -2.08 8.73 15.64
N MET A 87 -2.00 8.73 14.33
CA MET A 87 -3.04 9.25 13.45
C MET A 87 -3.74 8.15 12.67
N SER A 88 -5.07 8.21 12.62
CA SER A 88 -5.83 7.46 11.62
C SER A 88 -5.62 8.05 10.22
N PRO A 89 -5.51 7.22 9.17
CA PRO A 89 -5.19 7.68 7.81
C PRO A 89 -6.16 8.72 7.22
N GLY A 90 -7.43 8.71 7.66
CA GLY A 90 -8.43 9.70 7.23
C GLY A 90 -8.25 11.11 7.81
N VAL A 91 -7.31 11.30 8.73
CA VAL A 91 -7.04 12.57 9.41
C VAL A 91 -5.75 13.17 8.86
N SER A 92 -5.84 14.35 8.21
CA SER A 92 -4.65 15.02 7.68
C SER A 92 -3.83 15.67 8.81
N PRO A 93 -2.50 15.46 8.85
CA PRO A 93 -1.64 16.13 9.81
C PRO A 93 -1.35 17.61 9.47
N TYR A 94 -1.77 18.07 8.30
CA TYR A 94 -1.49 19.41 7.79
C TYR A 94 -2.72 20.29 7.67
N PHE A 95 -3.89 19.70 7.47
CA PHE A 95 -5.13 20.41 7.18
C PHE A 95 -6.26 19.96 8.11
N GLY A 96 -7.24 20.82 8.30
CA GLY A 96 -8.44 20.52 9.08
C GLY A 96 -8.20 20.44 10.58
N ALA A 97 -8.99 19.62 11.26
CA ALA A 97 -9.09 19.61 12.73
C ALA A 97 -7.81 19.19 13.47
N ALA A 98 -6.94 18.39 12.86
CA ALA A 98 -5.72 17.93 13.52
C ALA A 98 -4.49 18.83 13.25
N ALA A 99 -4.59 19.82 12.37
CA ALA A 99 -3.44 20.62 11.97
C ALA A 99 -2.74 21.30 13.16
N SER A 100 -3.52 21.90 14.07
CA SER A 100 -3.00 22.62 15.25
C SER A 100 -2.27 21.68 16.21
N VAL A 101 -2.89 20.56 16.59
CA VAL A 101 -2.26 19.61 17.50
C VAL A 101 -1.02 18.96 16.88
N CYS A 102 -1.04 18.66 15.57
CA CYS A 102 0.12 18.14 14.87
C CYS A 102 1.27 19.15 14.78
N ALA A 103 0.96 20.45 14.55
CA ALA A 103 1.95 21.51 14.61
C ALA A 103 2.56 21.65 16.02
N SER A 104 1.74 21.55 17.06
CA SER A 104 2.19 21.54 18.46
C SER A 104 3.11 20.34 18.75
N ALA A 105 2.74 19.13 18.30
CA ALA A 105 3.55 17.93 18.45
C ALA A 105 4.92 18.07 17.78
N ARG A 106 4.96 18.53 16.51
CA ARG A 106 6.24 18.76 15.80
C ARG A 106 7.12 19.76 16.54
N LYS A 107 6.54 20.88 17.00
CA LYS A 107 7.28 21.90 17.78
C LYS A 107 7.85 21.35 19.08
N ALA A 108 7.17 20.39 19.70
CA ALA A 108 7.61 19.72 20.94
C ALA A 108 8.54 18.52 20.68
N GLY A 109 8.84 18.19 19.41
CA GLY A 109 9.62 17.00 19.05
C GLY A 109 8.91 15.68 19.33
N ILE A 110 7.56 15.70 19.43
CA ILE A 110 6.75 14.51 19.65
C ILE A 110 6.50 13.82 18.30
N PRO A 111 6.88 12.54 18.14
CA PRO A 111 6.66 11.80 16.92
C PRO A 111 5.16 11.72 16.56
N ILE A 112 4.88 11.88 15.26
CA ILE A 112 3.55 11.68 14.68
C ILE A 112 3.65 10.47 13.76
N VAL A 113 2.93 9.40 14.06
CA VAL A 113 3.02 8.13 13.36
C VAL A 113 1.64 7.59 12.98
N GLY A 114 1.61 6.61 12.08
CA GLY A 114 0.42 5.84 11.74
C GLY A 114 0.51 4.39 12.23
N GLU A 115 -0.54 3.64 11.97
CA GLU A 115 -0.63 2.20 12.32
C GLU A 115 0.46 1.38 11.62
N ILE A 116 0.83 1.74 10.38
CA ILE A 116 1.91 1.07 9.62
C ILE A 116 3.28 1.33 10.25
N GLU A 117 3.50 2.50 10.83
CA GLU A 117 4.74 2.75 11.56
C GLU A 117 4.84 1.89 12.83
N LEU A 118 3.72 1.71 13.56
CA LEU A 118 3.71 0.80 14.71
C LEU A 118 4.03 -0.64 14.31
N PHE A 119 3.48 -1.10 13.19
CA PHE A 119 3.83 -2.40 12.60
C PHE A 119 5.33 -2.50 12.25
N ALA A 120 5.91 -1.47 11.63
CA ALA A 120 7.33 -1.46 11.29
C ALA A 120 8.23 -1.52 12.53
N GLN A 121 7.88 -0.77 13.58
CA GLN A 121 8.63 -0.77 14.85
C GLN A 121 8.50 -2.11 15.58
N GLU A 122 7.32 -2.76 15.54
CA GLU A 122 7.14 -4.11 16.10
C GLU A 122 8.00 -5.14 15.36
N LEU A 123 8.04 -5.10 14.02
CA LEU A 123 8.94 -5.99 13.26
C LEU A 123 10.41 -5.78 13.65
N ALA A 124 10.84 -4.52 13.85
CA ALA A 124 12.20 -4.22 14.31
C ALA A 124 12.47 -4.74 15.73
N TYR A 125 11.46 -4.66 16.60
CA TYR A 125 11.52 -5.23 17.95
C TYR A 125 11.64 -6.76 17.93
N LEU A 126 10.78 -7.44 17.17
CA LEU A 126 10.78 -8.90 17.02
C LEU A 126 12.08 -9.41 16.37
N LYS A 127 12.61 -8.67 15.40
CA LYS A 127 13.92 -8.99 14.81
C LYS A 127 15.03 -8.97 15.86
N ARG A 128 15.04 -7.95 16.73
CA ARG A 128 16.06 -7.79 17.79
C ARG A 128 15.92 -8.82 18.90
N THR A 129 14.69 -9.13 19.30
CA THR A 129 14.42 -9.95 20.51
C THR A 129 14.24 -11.43 20.21
N GLN A 130 13.69 -11.77 19.02
CA GLN A 130 13.32 -13.14 18.66
C GLN A 130 14.01 -13.62 17.37
N GLY A 131 14.76 -12.75 16.68
CA GLY A 131 15.37 -13.07 15.38
C GLY A 131 14.36 -13.17 14.23
N TYR A 132 13.11 -12.72 14.40
CA TYR A 132 12.10 -12.75 13.38
C TYR A 132 12.35 -11.67 12.32
N ALA A 133 12.67 -12.08 11.11
CA ALA A 133 13.00 -11.20 10.00
C ALA A 133 12.26 -11.64 8.72
N PRO A 134 10.95 -11.40 8.63
CA PRO A 134 10.16 -11.78 7.47
C PRO A 134 10.52 -10.94 6.25
N LYS A 135 10.17 -11.42 5.07
CA LYS A 135 10.12 -10.55 3.90
C LYS A 135 8.93 -9.59 4.03
N VAL A 136 9.11 -8.34 3.62
CA VAL A 136 8.03 -7.35 3.55
C VAL A 136 7.95 -6.82 2.13
N ILE A 137 6.77 -6.91 1.51
CA ILE A 137 6.50 -6.34 0.19
C ILE A 137 5.50 -5.19 0.35
N GLY A 138 5.88 -4.00 -0.10
CA GLY A 138 5.03 -2.81 -0.07
C GLY A 138 4.43 -2.50 -1.45
N ILE A 139 3.14 -2.14 -1.50
CA ILE A 139 2.45 -1.82 -2.76
C ILE A 139 1.64 -0.54 -2.59
N THR A 140 1.97 0.47 -3.40
CA THR A 140 1.21 1.72 -3.46
C THR A 140 0.97 2.16 -4.91
N GLY A 141 0.17 3.18 -5.08
CA GLY A 141 -0.24 3.76 -6.35
C GLY A 141 -1.64 4.36 -6.24
N THR A 142 -2.10 5.08 -7.24
CA THR A 142 -3.50 5.53 -7.27
C THR A 142 -4.41 4.33 -7.54
N ASN A 143 -4.12 3.55 -8.57
CA ASN A 143 -4.93 2.41 -9.02
C ASN A 143 -4.11 1.12 -9.05
N GLY A 144 -4.80 -0.04 -9.03
CA GLY A 144 -4.19 -1.36 -9.18
C GLY A 144 -3.65 -2.00 -7.89
N LYS A 145 -3.59 -1.26 -6.78
CA LYS A 145 -3.03 -1.75 -5.49
C LYS A 145 -3.59 -3.11 -5.07
N THR A 146 -4.89 -3.22 -4.92
CA THR A 146 -5.56 -4.44 -4.41
C THR A 146 -5.29 -5.66 -5.30
N THR A 147 -5.43 -5.49 -6.62
CA THR A 147 -5.14 -6.56 -7.59
C THR A 147 -3.68 -7.02 -7.48
N THR A 148 -2.74 -6.07 -7.43
CA THR A 148 -1.30 -6.37 -7.31
C THR A 148 -1.00 -7.03 -5.97
N THR A 149 -1.58 -6.54 -4.86
CA THR A 149 -1.40 -7.11 -3.52
C THR A 149 -1.90 -8.55 -3.46
N THR A 150 -3.11 -8.81 -3.94
CA THR A 150 -3.66 -10.18 -3.94
C THR A 150 -2.86 -11.11 -4.85
N LEU A 151 -2.47 -10.67 -6.05
CA LEU A 151 -1.62 -11.45 -6.94
C LEU A 151 -0.29 -11.79 -6.25
N THR A 152 0.40 -10.80 -5.69
CA THR A 152 1.69 -10.99 -5.02
C THR A 152 1.58 -11.95 -3.84
N THR A 153 0.53 -11.83 -3.02
CA THR A 153 0.28 -12.73 -1.88
C THR A 153 0.06 -14.17 -2.34
N LYS A 154 -0.78 -14.36 -3.37
CA LYS A 154 -1.03 -15.70 -3.94
C LYS A 154 0.21 -16.29 -4.61
N MET A 155 1.04 -15.48 -5.26
CA MET A 155 2.31 -15.91 -5.86
C MET A 155 3.30 -16.35 -4.79
N ALA A 156 3.43 -15.60 -3.69
CA ALA A 156 4.29 -15.99 -2.57
C ALA A 156 3.82 -17.31 -1.93
N ALA A 157 2.51 -17.45 -1.73
CA ALA A 157 1.92 -18.69 -1.22
C ALA A 157 2.15 -19.88 -2.16
N ALA A 158 2.03 -19.69 -3.48
CA ALA A 158 2.32 -20.72 -4.46
C ALA A 158 3.81 -21.14 -4.47
N ALA A 159 4.71 -20.26 -4.05
CA ALA A 159 6.12 -20.56 -3.83
C ALA A 159 6.41 -21.24 -2.49
N GLY A 160 5.38 -21.60 -1.71
CA GLY A 160 5.49 -22.33 -0.45
C GLY A 160 5.67 -21.47 0.80
N LEU A 161 5.52 -20.14 0.71
CA LEU A 161 5.64 -19.24 1.85
C LEU A 161 4.30 -19.06 2.55
N TYR A 162 4.33 -18.94 3.89
CA TYR A 162 3.18 -18.45 4.65
C TYR A 162 3.07 -16.93 4.45
N ALA A 163 2.20 -16.53 3.53
CA ALA A 163 2.04 -15.15 3.08
C ALA A 163 0.75 -14.52 3.64
N VAL A 164 0.86 -13.32 4.20
CA VAL A 164 -0.28 -12.56 4.73
C VAL A 164 -0.35 -11.21 4.06
N ALA A 165 -1.54 -10.87 3.52
CA ALA A 165 -1.86 -9.54 3.03
C ALA A 165 -2.44 -8.69 4.16
N ALA A 166 -2.03 -7.42 4.27
CA ALA A 166 -2.52 -6.50 5.29
C ALA A 166 -2.43 -5.02 4.84
N GLY A 167 -2.86 -4.12 5.71
CA GLY A 167 -2.80 -2.67 5.49
C GLY A 167 -4.11 -2.09 4.94
N ASN A 168 -4.04 -1.26 3.91
CA ASN A 168 -5.21 -0.56 3.35
C ASN A 168 -6.31 -1.50 2.79
N ILE A 169 -5.95 -2.70 2.35
CA ILE A 169 -6.89 -3.73 1.92
C ILE A 169 -7.65 -4.36 3.10
N GLY A 170 -7.08 -4.24 4.33
CA GLY A 170 -7.49 -5.03 5.50
C GLY A 170 -6.92 -6.47 5.48
N PRO A 171 -6.72 -7.08 6.65
CA PRO A 171 -6.81 -6.47 7.98
C PRO A 171 -5.74 -5.40 8.24
N ASN A 172 -5.85 -4.64 9.36
CA ASN A 172 -4.80 -3.73 9.79
C ASN A 172 -3.51 -4.49 10.09
N ALA A 173 -2.36 -3.96 9.65
CA ALA A 173 -1.10 -4.67 9.71
C ALA A 173 -0.64 -4.95 11.15
N VAL A 174 -0.70 -3.95 12.05
CA VAL A 174 -0.31 -4.13 13.46
C VAL A 174 -1.24 -5.10 14.19
N ALA A 175 -2.54 -5.06 13.93
CA ALA A 175 -3.50 -5.97 14.56
C ALA A 175 -3.28 -7.43 14.11
N GLU A 176 -3.00 -7.64 12.81
CA GLU A 176 -2.73 -8.98 12.30
C GLU A 176 -1.38 -9.53 12.77
N LEU A 177 -0.37 -8.66 12.94
CA LEU A 177 0.92 -9.04 13.53
C LEU A 177 0.73 -9.48 15.00
N SER A 178 0.05 -8.68 15.83
CA SER A 178 -0.23 -9.04 17.23
C SER A 178 -1.00 -10.37 17.35
N LYS A 179 -1.94 -10.60 16.44
CA LYS A 179 -2.68 -11.87 16.39
C LYS A 179 -1.79 -13.05 15.98
N ALA A 180 -0.89 -12.86 15.01
CA ALA A 180 0.06 -13.89 14.56
C ALA A 180 1.06 -14.24 15.70
N GLU A 181 1.52 -13.24 16.44
CA GLU A 181 2.36 -13.45 17.64
C GLU A 181 1.63 -14.25 18.72
N ALA A 182 0.42 -13.83 19.09
CA ALA A 182 -0.39 -14.52 20.08
C ALA A 182 -0.69 -15.97 19.69
N ALA A 183 -0.80 -16.26 18.39
CA ALA A 183 -1.00 -17.60 17.86
C ALA A 183 0.29 -18.42 17.73
N GLY A 184 1.47 -17.80 17.90
CA GLY A 184 2.76 -18.44 17.62
C GLY A 184 2.94 -18.83 16.15
N ALA A 185 2.29 -18.12 15.22
CA ALA A 185 2.24 -18.42 13.80
C ALA A 185 2.61 -17.17 12.97
N LEU A 186 3.85 -16.76 13.08
CA LEU A 186 4.38 -15.59 12.36
C LEU A 186 4.57 -15.91 10.87
N PRO A 187 4.12 -15.04 9.95
CA PRO A 187 4.27 -15.23 8.51
C PRO A 187 5.72 -15.16 8.03
N ASP A 188 6.03 -15.91 6.96
CA ASP A 188 7.31 -15.77 6.24
C ASP A 188 7.38 -14.45 5.47
N ILE A 189 6.22 -13.95 5.04
CA ILE A 189 6.14 -12.75 4.22
C ILE A 189 4.85 -11.96 4.49
N TRP A 190 5.02 -10.65 4.63
CA TRP A 190 3.94 -9.67 4.67
C TRP A 190 3.82 -8.96 3.32
N VAL A 191 2.62 -8.87 2.79
CA VAL A 191 2.32 -8.12 1.56
C VAL A 191 1.38 -6.97 1.91
N LEU A 192 1.91 -5.76 1.94
CA LEU A 192 1.22 -4.58 2.46
C LEU A 192 0.65 -3.73 1.31
N GLU A 193 -0.66 -3.58 1.29
CA GLU A 193 -1.29 -2.51 0.51
C GLU A 193 -1.20 -1.20 1.30
N LEU A 194 -0.57 -0.18 0.73
CA LEU A 194 -0.31 1.08 1.42
C LEU A 194 -0.94 2.27 0.68
N SER A 195 -1.77 3.05 1.38
CA SER A 195 -2.28 4.33 0.89
C SER A 195 -1.25 5.45 1.07
N SER A 196 -1.43 6.56 0.35
CA SER A 196 -0.61 7.76 0.57
C SER A 196 -0.76 8.32 1.97
N PHE A 197 -1.97 8.21 2.56
CA PHE A 197 -2.25 8.64 3.92
C PHE A 197 -1.45 7.86 4.96
N GLN A 198 -1.36 6.52 4.79
CA GLN A 198 -0.55 5.67 5.68
C GLN A 198 0.93 5.97 5.52
N LEU A 199 1.41 6.10 4.28
CA LEU A 199 2.82 6.39 3.99
C LEU A 199 3.26 7.75 4.53
N GLU A 200 2.37 8.76 4.60
CA GLU A 200 2.69 10.09 5.16
C GLU A 200 3.13 10.03 6.62
N THR A 201 2.63 9.07 7.38
CA THR A 201 2.96 8.87 8.80
C THR A 201 3.75 7.59 9.06
N THR A 202 4.45 7.10 8.03
CA THR A 202 5.34 5.93 8.08
C THR A 202 6.79 6.37 7.84
N HIS A 203 7.72 5.99 8.71
CA HIS A 203 9.09 6.50 8.73
C HIS A 203 10.15 5.40 8.69
N THR A 204 9.90 4.26 9.34
CA THR A 204 10.93 3.21 9.53
C THR A 204 10.62 1.91 8.77
N LEU A 205 9.54 1.87 8.01
CA LEU A 205 9.19 0.71 7.20
C LEU A 205 10.26 0.47 6.13
N ASN A 206 10.94 -0.67 6.20
CA ASN A 206 11.91 -1.10 5.20
C ASN A 206 11.38 -2.36 4.50
N CYS A 207 10.96 -2.21 3.25
CA CYS A 207 10.44 -3.31 2.45
C CYS A 207 11.57 -4.06 1.75
N THR A 208 11.49 -5.39 1.67
CA THR A 208 12.37 -6.22 0.83
C THR A 208 12.22 -5.83 -0.65
N SER A 209 10.98 -5.62 -1.10
CA SER A 209 10.67 -5.00 -2.39
C SER A 209 9.42 -4.15 -2.28
N ALA A 210 9.32 -3.09 -3.08
CA ALA A 210 8.16 -2.21 -3.06
C ALA A 210 7.79 -1.71 -4.46
N ALA A 211 6.48 -1.58 -4.72
CA ALA A 211 5.98 -1.07 -5.98
C ALA A 211 5.26 0.27 -5.84
N LEU A 212 5.58 1.19 -6.75
CA LEU A 212 4.78 2.38 -7.05
C LEU A 212 4.17 2.22 -8.45
N LEU A 213 2.86 1.94 -8.48
CA LEU A 213 2.18 1.45 -9.69
C LEU A 213 1.85 2.57 -10.68
N ASN A 214 1.33 3.66 -10.19
CA ASN A 214 0.91 4.83 -10.98
C ASN A 214 0.52 5.98 -10.06
N ILE A 215 0.57 7.20 -10.61
CA ILE A 215 0.12 8.42 -9.94
C ILE A 215 -0.83 9.17 -10.87
N THR A 216 -2.08 9.32 -10.47
CA THR A 216 -3.07 10.18 -11.12
C THR A 216 -3.77 11.02 -10.05
N GLU A 217 -4.35 12.14 -10.42
CA GLU A 217 -5.02 13.02 -9.46
C GLU A 217 -6.07 12.27 -8.63
N ASP A 218 -5.88 12.29 -7.33
CA ASP A 218 -6.79 11.80 -6.30
C ASP A 218 -6.39 12.42 -4.95
N HIS A 219 -7.32 12.60 -4.02
CA HIS A 219 -7.06 13.06 -2.66
C HIS A 219 -6.29 14.39 -2.52
N LEU A 220 -6.47 15.33 -3.47
CA LEU A 220 -5.80 16.63 -3.43
C LEU A 220 -6.31 17.51 -2.27
N ASP A 221 -7.53 17.29 -1.83
CA ASP A 221 -8.12 17.88 -0.62
C ASP A 221 -7.34 17.52 0.67
N TRP A 222 -6.72 16.34 0.69
CA TRP A 222 -5.93 15.87 1.83
C TRP A 222 -4.43 16.22 1.71
N HIS A 223 -3.86 16.16 0.50
CA HIS A 223 -2.43 16.39 0.27
C HIS A 223 -2.09 17.82 -0.16
N GLY A 224 -3.06 18.58 -0.66
CA GLY A 224 -2.89 19.95 -1.15
C GLY A 224 -2.36 20.06 -2.59
N SER A 225 -1.57 19.10 -3.09
CA SER A 225 -1.08 19.08 -4.46
C SER A 225 -0.77 17.66 -4.95
N ILE A 226 -0.65 17.49 -6.27
CA ILE A 226 -0.25 16.22 -6.88
C ILE A 226 1.19 15.84 -6.53
N GLU A 227 2.09 16.82 -6.38
CA GLU A 227 3.48 16.62 -6.00
C GLU A 227 3.57 16.10 -4.56
N ALA A 228 2.80 16.68 -3.62
CA ALA A 228 2.72 16.20 -2.25
C ALA A 228 2.13 14.78 -2.18
N TYR A 229 1.10 14.49 -2.98
CA TYR A 229 0.52 13.16 -3.11
C TYR A 229 1.53 12.13 -3.66
N ALA A 230 2.28 12.51 -4.70
CA ALA A 230 3.34 11.69 -5.29
C ALA A 230 4.44 11.43 -4.26
N HIS A 231 4.90 12.49 -3.59
CA HIS A 231 5.94 12.40 -2.56
C HIS A 231 5.54 11.48 -1.40
N ALA A 232 4.31 11.59 -0.91
CA ALA A 232 3.80 10.69 0.13
C ALA A 232 3.89 9.22 -0.31
N LYS A 233 3.61 8.90 -1.58
CA LYS A 233 3.76 7.54 -2.10
C LYS A 233 5.23 7.12 -2.28
N GLY A 234 6.10 8.04 -2.69
CA GLY A 234 7.54 7.81 -2.86
C GLY A 234 8.24 7.40 -1.56
N ARG A 235 7.65 7.71 -0.39
CA ARG A 235 8.16 7.28 0.93
C ARG A 235 8.19 5.76 1.13
N ILE A 236 7.54 4.98 0.25
CA ILE A 236 7.61 3.52 0.26
C ILE A 236 9.02 2.98 -0.05
N PHE A 237 9.88 3.80 -0.67
CA PHE A 237 11.22 3.43 -1.05
C PHE A 237 12.22 3.78 0.05
N ALA A 238 12.53 2.81 0.90
CA ALA A 238 13.63 2.88 1.85
C ALA A 238 14.97 2.51 1.17
N PRO A 239 16.12 2.81 1.79
CA PRO A 239 17.46 2.61 1.20
C PRO A 239 17.72 1.24 0.59
N ASP A 240 17.39 0.18 1.31
CA ASP A 240 17.67 -1.19 0.89
C ASP A 240 16.53 -1.84 0.09
N THR A 241 15.46 -1.09 -0.18
CA THR A 241 14.26 -1.60 -0.87
C THR A 241 14.54 -1.85 -2.35
N VAL A 242 14.30 -3.07 -2.83
CA VAL A 242 14.25 -3.33 -4.27
C VAL A 242 13.02 -2.65 -4.86
N ARG A 243 13.21 -1.73 -5.77
CA ARG A 243 12.16 -0.86 -6.31
C ARG A 243 11.51 -1.48 -7.54
N VAL A 244 10.18 -1.38 -7.63
CA VAL A 244 9.38 -1.86 -8.78
C VAL A 244 8.51 -0.72 -9.26
N VAL A 245 8.82 -0.13 -10.41
CA VAL A 245 8.22 1.13 -10.85
C VAL A 245 7.67 1.07 -12.28
N ASN A 246 6.59 1.81 -12.51
CA ASN A 246 6.02 1.97 -13.83
C ASN A 246 6.84 2.99 -14.64
N ARG A 247 7.64 2.51 -15.61
CA ARG A 247 8.48 3.38 -16.45
C ARG A 247 7.70 4.29 -17.39
N GLU A 248 6.39 4.03 -17.58
CA GLU A 248 5.52 4.82 -18.48
C GLU A 248 4.78 5.94 -17.72
N ASP A 249 4.96 6.04 -16.41
CA ASP A 249 4.37 7.10 -15.58
C ASP A 249 5.45 8.10 -15.14
N PRO A 250 5.44 9.33 -15.68
CA PRO A 250 6.48 10.33 -15.40
C PRO A 250 6.56 10.73 -13.92
N LEU A 251 5.42 10.75 -13.20
CA LEU A 251 5.41 11.11 -11.78
C LEU A 251 6.01 9.97 -10.92
N VAL A 252 5.80 8.72 -11.33
CA VAL A 252 6.45 7.57 -10.68
C VAL A 252 7.97 7.62 -10.89
N MET A 253 8.42 7.92 -12.10
CA MET A 253 9.85 8.02 -12.41
C MET A 253 10.51 9.19 -11.68
N ALA A 254 9.82 10.32 -11.54
CA ALA A 254 10.33 11.46 -10.76
C ALA A 254 10.49 11.12 -9.26
N GLU A 255 9.61 10.31 -8.68
CA GLU A 255 9.77 9.85 -7.29
C GLU A 255 10.89 8.81 -7.14
N LEU A 256 11.15 7.99 -8.16
CA LEU A 256 12.32 7.10 -8.19
C LEU A 256 13.62 7.90 -8.17
N GLU A 257 13.76 8.92 -9.04
CA GLU A 257 14.93 9.80 -9.09
C GLU A 257 15.20 10.49 -7.74
N LYS A 258 14.14 11.03 -7.12
CA LYS A 258 14.26 11.64 -5.78
C LYS A 258 14.70 10.63 -4.71
N ALA A 259 14.29 9.38 -4.81
CA ALA A 259 14.73 8.33 -3.89
C ALA A 259 16.21 7.98 -4.09
N ASP A 260 16.70 7.89 -5.34
CA ASP A 260 18.10 7.64 -5.67
C ASP A 260 19.01 8.79 -5.20
N ASP A 261 18.59 10.04 -5.39
CA ASP A 261 19.31 11.23 -4.94
C ASP A 261 19.46 11.29 -3.40
N ARG A 262 18.41 10.92 -2.67
CA ARG A 262 18.45 10.90 -1.19
C ARG A 262 19.46 9.90 -0.64
N GLU A 263 19.61 8.77 -1.31
CA GLU A 263 20.40 7.65 -0.81
C GLU A 263 21.81 7.61 -1.33
N GLN A 264 22.16 8.45 -2.31
CA GLN A 264 23.48 8.47 -2.98
C GLN A 264 23.90 7.07 -3.50
N SER A 265 22.96 6.19 -3.71
CA SER A 265 23.17 4.80 -4.15
C SER A 265 21.95 4.35 -4.94
N ALA A 266 22.16 3.88 -6.16
CA ALA A 266 21.11 3.26 -6.94
C ALA A 266 20.73 1.89 -6.34
N ALA A 267 19.61 1.81 -5.64
CA ALA A 267 19.06 0.54 -5.22
C ALA A 267 18.67 -0.30 -6.45
N ARG A 268 18.70 -1.63 -6.32
CA ARG A 268 18.24 -2.51 -7.40
C ARG A 268 16.82 -2.15 -7.81
N CYS A 269 16.61 -1.93 -9.11
CA CYS A 269 15.33 -1.49 -9.65
C CYS A 269 14.85 -2.44 -10.75
N PHE A 270 13.57 -2.80 -10.68
CA PHE A 270 12.82 -3.38 -11.77
C PHE A 270 11.83 -2.35 -12.29
N THR A 271 11.76 -2.17 -13.60
CA THR A 271 10.72 -1.34 -14.18
C THR A 271 9.70 -2.21 -14.91
N PHE A 272 8.45 -1.76 -14.98
CA PHE A 272 7.44 -2.43 -15.79
C PHE A 272 6.72 -1.44 -16.72
N GLY A 273 6.23 -1.94 -17.83
CA GLY A 273 5.55 -1.13 -18.85
C GLY A 273 4.80 -1.98 -19.86
N ALA A 274 3.91 -1.36 -20.64
CA ALA A 274 3.19 -2.02 -21.73
C ALA A 274 4.05 -2.23 -22.98
N THR A 275 5.21 -1.57 -23.03
CA THR A 275 6.19 -1.68 -24.11
C THR A 275 7.12 -2.88 -23.91
N LYS A 276 7.78 -3.31 -25.01
CA LYS A 276 8.77 -4.38 -24.96
C LYS A 276 9.93 -4.00 -24.02
N PRO A 277 10.40 -4.93 -23.14
CA PRO A 277 11.61 -4.73 -22.37
C PRO A 277 12.83 -4.50 -23.28
N GLN A 278 13.68 -3.54 -22.92
CA GLN A 278 14.89 -3.22 -23.68
C GLN A 278 16.17 -3.39 -22.85
N ASN A 279 16.09 -3.10 -21.54
CA ASN A 279 17.22 -3.14 -20.62
C ASN A 279 17.03 -4.23 -19.56
N GLU A 280 18.12 -4.62 -18.90
CA GLU A 280 18.10 -5.51 -17.75
C GLU A 280 17.13 -5.00 -16.67
N GLY A 281 16.36 -5.91 -16.08
CA GLY A 281 15.39 -5.58 -15.04
C GLY A 281 14.06 -4.99 -15.55
N GLU A 282 13.91 -4.80 -16.85
CA GLU A 282 12.63 -4.34 -17.41
C GLU A 282 11.66 -5.50 -17.63
N LEU A 283 10.46 -5.36 -17.07
CA LEU A 283 9.30 -6.21 -17.37
C LEU A 283 8.40 -5.51 -18.40
N GLY A 284 7.84 -6.28 -19.31
CA GLY A 284 6.98 -5.67 -20.33
C GLY A 284 6.23 -6.67 -21.18
N LEU A 285 5.57 -6.15 -22.21
CA LEU A 285 4.79 -6.94 -23.14
C LEU A 285 5.52 -7.04 -24.48
N LYS A 286 5.96 -8.24 -24.80
CA LYS A 286 6.63 -8.56 -26.06
C LYS A 286 5.65 -9.20 -27.02
N MET A 287 5.55 -8.67 -28.25
CA MET A 287 4.80 -9.34 -29.30
C MET A 287 5.44 -10.67 -29.66
N ALA A 288 4.64 -11.71 -29.78
CA ALA A 288 5.10 -13.02 -30.23
C ALA A 288 5.65 -12.94 -31.67
N ALA A 289 6.48 -13.93 -32.05
CA ALA A 289 7.03 -14.02 -33.43
C ALA A 289 5.93 -14.11 -34.49
N HIS A 290 4.79 -14.71 -34.15
CA HIS A 290 3.59 -14.71 -34.98
C HIS A 290 2.53 -13.81 -34.35
N ALA A 291 2.09 -12.78 -35.06
CA ALA A 291 1.12 -11.79 -34.55
C ALA A 291 -0.20 -12.41 -34.05
N SER A 292 -0.58 -13.58 -34.59
CA SER A 292 -1.74 -14.35 -34.11
C SER A 292 -1.63 -14.86 -32.66
N GLN A 293 -0.45 -14.90 -32.09
CA GLN A 293 -0.20 -15.32 -30.69
C GLN A 293 -0.26 -14.16 -29.68
N GLY A 294 -0.45 -12.91 -30.17
CA GLY A 294 -0.59 -11.74 -29.32
C GLY A 294 0.69 -11.36 -28.55
N TYR A 295 0.50 -10.78 -27.39
CA TYR A 295 1.59 -10.33 -26.51
C TYR A 295 1.89 -11.35 -25.41
N TRP A 296 3.15 -11.35 -24.98
CA TRP A 296 3.64 -12.15 -23.85
C TRP A 296 4.17 -11.23 -22.76
N LEU A 297 3.88 -11.57 -21.51
CA LEU A 297 4.54 -10.99 -20.36
C LEU A 297 5.98 -11.52 -20.29
N GLY A 298 6.94 -10.63 -20.14
CA GLY A 298 8.36 -11.01 -20.12
C GLY A 298 9.23 -10.07 -19.29
N LEU A 299 10.42 -10.55 -18.99
CA LEU A 299 11.49 -9.84 -18.29
C LEU A 299 12.76 -9.89 -19.17
N ARG A 300 13.48 -8.78 -19.27
CA ARG A 300 14.84 -8.73 -19.80
C ARG A 300 15.80 -9.09 -18.69
N ASP A 301 16.51 -10.21 -18.82
CA ASP A 301 17.44 -10.69 -17.81
C ASP A 301 18.84 -10.10 -17.94
N GLN A 302 19.74 -10.46 -17.03
CA GLN A 302 21.14 -10.02 -16.99
C GLN A 302 21.96 -10.44 -18.21
N MET A 303 21.56 -11.49 -18.91
CA MET A 303 22.21 -11.94 -20.16
C MET A 303 21.59 -11.32 -21.39
N GLU A 304 20.79 -10.26 -21.21
CA GLU A 304 20.04 -9.57 -22.25
C GLU A 304 19.09 -10.50 -23.04
N VAL A 305 18.61 -11.56 -22.40
CA VAL A 305 17.63 -12.49 -22.97
C VAL A 305 16.23 -12.17 -22.44
N ASP A 306 15.24 -12.20 -23.33
CA ASP A 306 13.85 -12.00 -22.97
C ASP A 306 13.28 -13.31 -22.39
N VAL A 307 13.15 -13.39 -21.06
CA VAL A 307 12.46 -14.49 -20.38
C VAL A 307 10.96 -14.27 -20.50
N LEU A 308 10.29 -15.10 -21.29
CA LEU A 308 8.84 -15.01 -21.48
C LEU A 308 8.12 -15.88 -20.44
N PHE A 309 7.19 -15.29 -19.69
CA PHE A 309 6.45 -15.96 -18.63
C PHE A 309 5.14 -16.57 -19.10
N LEU A 310 4.29 -15.76 -19.78
CA LEU A 310 2.91 -16.11 -20.06
C LEU A 310 2.36 -15.28 -21.23
N PRO A 311 1.59 -15.87 -22.17
CA PRO A 311 0.80 -15.09 -23.11
C PRO A 311 -0.24 -14.22 -22.40
N GLU A 312 -0.37 -12.95 -22.81
CA GLU A 312 -1.33 -12.02 -22.19
C GLU A 312 -2.78 -12.55 -22.23
N PHE A 313 -3.16 -13.28 -23.26
CA PHE A 313 -4.51 -13.84 -23.41
C PHE A 313 -4.83 -14.98 -22.42
N GLU A 314 -3.82 -15.58 -21.78
CA GLU A 314 -4.02 -16.56 -20.72
C GLU A 314 -4.37 -15.92 -19.36
N LEU A 315 -4.19 -14.59 -19.23
CA LEU A 315 -4.66 -13.87 -18.03
C LEU A 315 -6.20 -13.88 -18.01
N LEU A 316 -6.79 -14.36 -16.92
CA LEU A 316 -8.24 -14.31 -16.72
C LEU A 316 -8.71 -12.89 -16.38
N ILE A 317 -7.86 -12.07 -15.75
CA ILE A 317 -8.09 -10.65 -15.54
C ILE A 317 -7.85 -9.88 -16.84
N ARG A 318 -8.88 -9.22 -17.33
CA ARG A 318 -8.87 -8.59 -18.66
C ARG A 318 -8.33 -7.17 -18.64
N GLY A 319 -7.75 -6.76 -19.77
CA GLY A 319 -7.31 -5.40 -20.02
C GLY A 319 -5.83 -5.15 -19.73
N ARG A 320 -5.26 -4.21 -20.48
CA ARG A 320 -3.85 -3.85 -20.42
C ARG A 320 -3.39 -3.43 -19.02
N HIS A 321 -4.22 -2.71 -18.29
CA HIS A 321 -3.95 -2.31 -16.91
C HIS A 321 -3.74 -3.53 -15.97
N ASN A 322 -4.47 -4.63 -16.19
CA ASN A 322 -4.30 -5.85 -15.41
C ASN A 322 -3.04 -6.63 -15.83
N ALA A 323 -2.64 -6.58 -17.10
CA ALA A 323 -1.34 -7.08 -17.51
C ALA A 323 -0.19 -6.30 -16.83
N MET A 324 -0.34 -4.98 -16.67
CA MET A 324 0.59 -4.14 -15.91
C MET A 324 0.64 -4.52 -14.43
N ASN A 325 -0.52 -4.77 -13.78
CA ASN A 325 -0.59 -5.25 -12.40
C ASN A 325 0.11 -6.62 -12.24
N ALA A 326 -0.05 -7.50 -13.22
CA ALA A 326 0.64 -8.80 -13.24
C ALA A 326 2.16 -8.66 -13.39
N LEU A 327 2.63 -7.76 -14.26
CA LEU A 327 4.06 -7.45 -14.40
C LEU A 327 4.64 -6.85 -13.12
N ALA A 328 3.92 -5.93 -12.46
CA ALA A 328 4.33 -5.38 -11.18
C ALA A 328 4.44 -6.46 -10.09
N ALA A 329 3.46 -7.37 -10.00
CA ALA A 329 3.49 -8.49 -9.06
C ALA A 329 4.69 -9.43 -9.33
N LEU A 330 4.98 -9.74 -10.59
CA LEU A 330 6.17 -10.51 -10.98
C LEU A 330 7.46 -9.79 -10.59
N GLY A 331 7.54 -8.48 -10.82
CA GLY A 331 8.69 -7.66 -10.40
C GLY A 331 8.91 -7.70 -8.89
N LEU A 332 7.83 -7.61 -8.10
CA LEU A 332 7.88 -7.68 -6.64
C LEU A 332 8.37 -9.05 -6.14
N ILE A 333 7.86 -10.14 -6.67
CA ILE A 333 8.27 -11.51 -6.35
C ILE A 333 9.74 -11.72 -6.70
N THR A 334 10.16 -11.29 -7.90
CA THR A 334 11.55 -11.37 -8.36
C THR A 334 12.46 -10.52 -7.46
N GLY A 335 12.05 -9.28 -7.16
CA GLY A 335 12.79 -8.35 -6.31
C GLY A 335 12.93 -8.85 -4.87
N ALA A 336 11.94 -9.55 -4.36
CA ALA A 336 12.00 -10.19 -3.04
C ALA A 336 12.82 -11.50 -3.03
N GLY A 337 13.39 -11.93 -4.17
CA GLY A 337 14.14 -13.17 -4.28
C GLY A 337 13.29 -14.42 -4.08
N ILE A 338 12.02 -14.36 -4.48
CA ILE A 338 11.09 -15.49 -4.43
C ILE A 338 11.05 -16.17 -5.80
N GLU A 339 10.95 -17.49 -5.81
CA GLU A 339 10.91 -18.25 -7.05
C GLU A 339 9.68 -17.90 -7.89
N THR A 340 9.90 -17.48 -9.14
CA THR A 340 8.82 -17.01 -10.04
C THR A 340 8.06 -18.14 -10.73
N ARG A 341 8.65 -19.32 -10.87
CA ARG A 341 8.05 -20.44 -11.61
C ARG A 341 6.70 -20.88 -11.06
N PRO A 342 6.52 -21.10 -9.74
CA PRO A 342 5.20 -21.37 -9.16
C PRO A 342 4.22 -20.20 -9.31
N ALA A 343 4.73 -18.96 -9.24
CA ALA A 343 3.95 -17.74 -9.35
C ALA A 343 3.22 -17.59 -10.70
N ILE A 344 3.81 -18.08 -11.80
CA ILE A 344 3.20 -18.04 -13.13
C ILE A 344 1.87 -18.82 -13.17
N GLY A 345 1.76 -19.93 -12.43
CA GLY A 345 0.52 -20.71 -12.30
C GLY A 345 -0.64 -19.89 -11.71
N VAL A 346 -0.35 -18.96 -10.80
CA VAL A 346 -1.33 -18.07 -10.21
C VAL A 346 -1.93 -17.13 -11.26
N LEU A 347 -1.12 -16.60 -12.18
CA LEU A 347 -1.59 -15.70 -13.25
C LEU A 347 -2.63 -16.36 -14.16
N ARG A 348 -2.55 -17.69 -14.37
CA ARG A 348 -3.50 -18.46 -15.17
C ARG A 348 -4.84 -18.71 -14.45
N THR A 349 -4.87 -18.63 -13.14
CA THR A 349 -6.03 -19.04 -12.33
C THR A 349 -6.71 -17.88 -11.61
N TYR A 350 -6.03 -16.75 -11.47
CA TYR A 350 -6.56 -15.58 -10.78
C TYR A 350 -7.64 -14.87 -11.60
N ARG A 351 -8.83 -14.75 -11.00
CA ARG A 351 -10.03 -14.20 -11.66
C ARG A 351 -10.30 -12.73 -11.38
N GLY A 352 -9.47 -12.08 -10.56
CA GLY A 352 -9.67 -10.70 -10.11
C GLY A 352 -10.35 -10.61 -8.75
N GLU A 353 -10.53 -9.38 -8.29
CA GLU A 353 -11.20 -9.05 -7.04
C GLU A 353 -12.68 -8.73 -7.31
N PRO A 354 -13.57 -8.99 -6.37
CA PRO A 354 -14.97 -8.56 -6.47
C PRO A 354 -15.09 -7.07 -6.77
N HIS A 355 -16.00 -6.72 -7.63
CA HIS A 355 -16.30 -5.32 -8.00
C HIS A 355 -15.16 -4.57 -8.73
N ARG A 356 -14.18 -5.29 -9.31
CA ARG A 356 -13.06 -4.71 -10.10
C ARG A 356 -13.01 -5.32 -11.48
N VAL A 357 -13.69 -4.70 -12.42
CA VAL A 357 -13.86 -5.21 -13.79
C VAL A 357 -14.31 -6.68 -13.77
N GLU A 358 -15.13 -7.01 -12.81
CA GLU A 358 -15.61 -8.37 -12.55
C GLU A 358 -16.66 -8.79 -13.59
N LEU A 359 -16.41 -9.88 -14.30
CA LEU A 359 -17.42 -10.47 -15.16
C LEU A 359 -18.50 -11.17 -14.31
N VAL A 360 -19.61 -10.48 -14.09
CA VAL A 360 -20.73 -11.01 -13.29
C VAL A 360 -21.52 -12.08 -14.06
N ARG A 361 -21.80 -11.81 -15.35
CA ARG A 361 -22.62 -12.71 -16.18
C ARG A 361 -22.48 -12.40 -17.67
N THR A 362 -22.63 -13.44 -18.51
CA THR A 362 -22.82 -13.29 -19.95
C THR A 362 -24.25 -13.72 -20.32
N ILE A 363 -25.00 -12.85 -21.01
CA ILE A 363 -26.36 -13.13 -21.50
C ILE A 363 -26.39 -12.80 -23.00
N GLU A 364 -26.77 -13.74 -23.83
CA GLU A 364 -26.88 -13.58 -25.29
C GLU A 364 -25.62 -12.94 -25.92
N GLY A 365 -24.42 -13.33 -25.47
CA GLY A 365 -23.15 -12.82 -25.95
C GLY A 365 -22.81 -11.42 -25.43
N ARG A 366 -23.57 -10.85 -24.50
CA ARG A 366 -23.31 -9.58 -23.83
C ARG A 366 -22.75 -9.84 -22.45
N ASP A 367 -21.60 -9.28 -22.15
CA ASP A 367 -20.97 -9.37 -20.85
C ASP A 367 -21.48 -8.25 -19.94
N PHE A 368 -21.90 -8.61 -18.73
CA PHE A 368 -22.23 -7.70 -17.64
C PHE A 368 -21.05 -7.67 -16.70
N ILE A 369 -20.46 -6.48 -16.56
CA ILE A 369 -19.23 -6.27 -15.79
C ILE A 369 -19.49 -5.30 -14.67
N ASP A 370 -19.09 -5.67 -13.46
CA ASP A 370 -19.13 -4.83 -12.27
C ASP A 370 -17.76 -4.21 -12.02
N ASP A 371 -17.69 -2.88 -12.00
CA ASP A 371 -16.52 -2.09 -11.64
C ASP A 371 -16.89 -0.99 -10.63
N SER A 372 -17.78 -1.31 -9.69
CA SER A 372 -18.23 -0.35 -8.67
C SER A 372 -17.12 0.14 -7.72
N LYS A 373 -15.93 -0.45 -7.77
CA LYS A 373 -14.69 0.03 -7.13
C LYS A 373 -13.91 1.04 -7.99
N GLY A 374 -14.32 1.31 -9.23
CA GLY A 374 -13.79 2.38 -10.08
C GLY A 374 -14.28 3.75 -9.61
N THR A 375 -13.68 4.30 -8.55
CA THR A 375 -14.15 5.50 -7.84
C THR A 375 -13.42 6.78 -8.24
N ASN A 376 -12.57 6.74 -9.24
CA ASN A 376 -11.91 7.91 -9.82
C ASN A 376 -11.87 7.83 -11.35
N VAL A 377 -11.68 9.00 -12.00
CA VAL A 377 -11.70 9.13 -13.46
C VAL A 377 -10.64 8.23 -14.12
N GLY A 378 -9.44 8.14 -13.54
CA GLY A 378 -8.34 7.32 -14.08
C GLY A 378 -8.68 5.83 -14.10
N ALA A 379 -9.29 5.30 -13.04
CA ALA A 379 -9.72 3.91 -12.95
C ALA A 379 -10.78 3.57 -14.00
N VAL A 380 -11.85 4.38 -14.09
CA VAL A 380 -12.93 4.18 -15.04
C VAL A 380 -12.41 4.28 -16.49
N ALA A 381 -11.57 5.26 -16.80
CA ALA A 381 -10.97 5.41 -18.11
C ALA A 381 -10.08 4.21 -18.50
N ALA A 382 -9.30 3.67 -17.56
CA ALA A 382 -8.48 2.48 -17.79
C ALA A 382 -9.33 1.23 -18.05
N ALA A 383 -10.39 1.02 -17.28
CA ALA A 383 -11.33 -0.09 -17.46
C ALA A 383 -12.02 -0.01 -18.84
N VAL A 384 -12.58 1.15 -19.21
CA VAL A 384 -13.25 1.36 -20.48
C VAL A 384 -12.28 1.15 -21.66
N ARG A 385 -11.07 1.73 -21.62
CA ARG A 385 -10.06 1.53 -22.65
C ARG A 385 -9.65 0.06 -22.80
N GLY A 386 -9.44 -0.61 -21.66
CA GLY A 386 -9.06 -2.03 -21.64
C GLY A 386 -10.12 -2.94 -22.24
N LEU A 387 -11.40 -2.67 -22.01
CA LEU A 387 -12.52 -3.43 -22.59
C LEU A 387 -12.75 -3.06 -24.06
N ALA A 388 -12.62 -1.77 -24.42
CA ALA A 388 -12.79 -1.28 -25.80
C ALA A 388 -11.71 -1.82 -26.75
N ALA A 389 -10.49 -2.01 -26.29
CA ALA A 389 -9.38 -2.55 -27.08
C ALA A 389 -9.67 -3.94 -27.67
N GLN A 390 -10.70 -4.64 -27.18
CA GLN A 390 -11.18 -5.92 -27.70
C GLN A 390 -12.20 -5.78 -28.84
N GLY A 391 -12.40 -4.57 -29.38
CA GLY A 391 -13.38 -4.30 -30.45
C GLY A 391 -14.84 -4.39 -30.00
N ARG A 392 -15.13 -4.37 -28.70
CA ARG A 392 -16.46 -4.46 -28.11
C ARG A 392 -17.13 -3.08 -28.03
N ARG A 393 -18.45 -3.05 -28.23
CA ARG A 393 -19.27 -1.88 -27.89
C ARG A 393 -19.52 -1.89 -26.39
N ILE A 394 -19.29 -0.77 -25.73
CA ILE A 394 -19.46 -0.61 -24.27
C ILE A 394 -20.70 0.26 -24.03
N LEU A 395 -21.58 -0.20 -23.14
CA LEU A 395 -22.61 0.60 -22.52
C LEU A 395 -22.22 0.74 -21.05
N ILE A 396 -22.04 1.97 -20.59
CA ILE A 396 -21.62 2.26 -19.22
C ILE A 396 -22.81 2.81 -18.43
N LEU A 397 -23.02 2.28 -17.22
CA LEU A 397 -23.90 2.83 -16.21
C LEU A 397 -23.03 3.46 -15.13
N MET A 398 -23.24 4.74 -14.85
CA MET A 398 -22.48 5.49 -13.86
C MET A 398 -23.45 6.11 -12.84
N GLY A 399 -23.03 6.12 -11.57
CA GLY A 399 -23.80 6.72 -10.47
C GLY A 399 -22.94 6.81 -9.22
N GLY A 400 -23.39 7.60 -8.25
CA GLY A 400 -22.70 7.87 -6.98
C GLY A 400 -22.46 9.38 -6.78
N ASP A 401 -21.88 9.72 -5.63
CA ASP A 401 -21.51 11.10 -5.33
C ASP A 401 -20.20 11.47 -6.08
N GLY A 402 -20.24 12.60 -6.79
CA GLY A 402 -19.04 13.16 -7.41
C GLY A 402 -18.06 13.61 -6.33
N LYS A 403 -16.81 13.10 -6.40
CA LYS A 403 -15.73 13.73 -5.65
C LYS A 403 -15.37 15.04 -6.35
N VAL A 404 -15.67 16.17 -5.70
CA VAL A 404 -15.31 17.51 -6.17
C VAL A 404 -13.93 17.87 -5.65
#